data_c3fba0bf34c84362ec9638e7e392520e
#
_entry.id   c3fba0bf34c84362ec9638e7e392520e
#
_cell.length_a   1.000
_cell.length_b   1.000
_cell.length_c   1.000
_cell.angle_alpha   90.00
_cell.angle_beta   90.00
_cell.angle_gamma   90.00
#
_symmetry.space_group_name_H-M   'P 1'
#
loop_
_entity.id
_entity.type
_entity.pdbx_description
1 polymer ?
#
loop_
_entity_poly.entity_id
_entity_poly.type
_entity_poly.pdbx_seq_one_letter_code
_entity_poly.pdbx_strand_id
1 'polypeptide(L)'
;MIASADIVGAIKRRTPPRLYPLARRVYHTFVAPVECWTIDLTDRVLKRTYNGRVLPPALLRFKVRGSASGERFASIGRQCADDIAAALARVGRPLHAFRDVLDFGCGCGGTLVWLRDLAPQAALAGTDIDASAIAWCRANLPFASFATNAPRPPLDYPAARFDLVYAISVFTHLDAEFERAWLGELQRVLRPNGIALVTLHGPESWNEMPRADQRTLARDGFVFIKNDASRGLFPDWYQTAFHSQTYVESTYAEFFDVTAYLPRAMNGHQDIVLLRRRAE
;
A
#
# COMPACT_ATOMS: atom_id res chain seq x y z
N MET A 1 -9.60 -20.50 -15.59
CA MET A 1 -8.21 -20.00 -15.59
C MET A 1 -7.80 -19.80 -14.14
N ILE A 2 -6.67 -20.41 -13.72
CA ILE A 2 -6.15 -20.30 -12.36
C ILE A 2 -5.70 -18.85 -12.16
N ALA A 3 -6.17 -18.17 -11.12
CA ALA A 3 -5.80 -16.76 -10.85
C ALA A 3 -4.29 -16.65 -10.55
N SER A 4 -3.63 -15.57 -11.00
CA SER A 4 -2.16 -15.37 -10.88
C SER A 4 -1.64 -15.44 -9.43
N ALA A 5 -2.46 -15.06 -8.43
CA ALA A 5 -2.12 -15.24 -7.02
C ALA A 5 -1.98 -16.71 -6.61
N ASP A 6 -2.73 -17.62 -7.25
CA ASP A 6 -2.61 -19.05 -7.03
C ASP A 6 -1.33 -19.62 -7.66
N ILE A 7 -0.86 -19.04 -8.77
CA ILE A 7 0.38 -19.49 -9.44
C ILE A 7 1.59 -19.19 -8.57
N VAL A 8 1.73 -17.97 -8.04
CA VAL A 8 2.85 -17.62 -7.13
C VAL A 8 2.80 -18.46 -5.86
N GLY A 9 1.61 -18.65 -5.28
CA GLY A 9 1.40 -19.53 -4.14
C GLY A 9 1.71 -21.00 -4.45
N ALA A 10 1.35 -21.49 -5.65
CA ALA A 10 1.67 -22.82 -6.10
C ALA A 10 3.19 -23.01 -6.34
N ILE A 11 3.86 -21.99 -6.89
CA ILE A 11 5.33 -21.98 -7.03
C ILE A 11 5.97 -22.04 -5.65
N LYS A 12 5.51 -21.24 -4.68
CA LYS A 12 6.03 -21.26 -3.29
C LYS A 12 5.87 -22.65 -2.66
N ARG A 13 4.70 -23.29 -2.82
CA ARG A 13 4.41 -24.61 -2.22
C ARG A 13 5.13 -25.78 -2.90
N ARG A 14 5.40 -25.69 -4.22
CA ARG A 14 5.94 -26.80 -5.02
C ARG A 14 7.43 -26.68 -5.33
N THR A 15 8.06 -25.52 -5.02
CA THR A 15 9.48 -25.29 -5.30
C THR A 15 10.29 -25.42 -4.02
N PRO A 16 11.39 -26.19 -4.01
CA PRO A 16 12.29 -26.24 -2.88
C PRO A 16 12.75 -24.84 -2.47
N PRO A 17 12.89 -24.53 -1.16
CA PRO A 17 13.20 -23.17 -0.68
C PRO A 17 14.42 -22.53 -1.36
N ARG A 18 15.44 -23.32 -1.68
CA ARG A 18 16.66 -22.83 -2.38
C ARG A 18 16.43 -22.39 -3.82
N LEU A 19 15.43 -22.95 -4.49
CA LEU A 19 15.10 -22.64 -5.90
C LEU A 19 13.95 -21.65 -6.03
N TYR A 20 13.25 -21.35 -4.95
CA TYR A 20 12.10 -20.44 -4.97
C TYR A 20 12.43 -19.03 -5.49
N PRO A 21 13.56 -18.38 -5.10
CA PRO A 21 13.92 -17.06 -5.64
C PRO A 21 14.12 -17.09 -7.16
N LEU A 22 14.78 -18.14 -7.67
CA LEU A 22 14.99 -18.31 -9.11
C LEU A 22 13.66 -18.55 -9.85
N ALA A 23 12.84 -19.47 -9.35
CA ALA A 23 11.53 -19.77 -9.96
C ALA A 23 10.63 -18.53 -9.98
N ARG A 24 10.62 -17.76 -8.90
CA ARG A 24 9.90 -16.49 -8.82
C ARG A 24 10.43 -15.46 -9.82
N ARG A 25 11.75 -15.33 -9.95
CA ARG A 25 12.37 -14.42 -10.93
C ARG A 25 12.00 -14.81 -12.36
N VAL A 26 12.08 -16.10 -12.72
CA VAL A 26 11.67 -16.61 -14.04
C VAL A 26 10.20 -16.30 -14.30
N TYR A 27 9.33 -16.55 -13.34
CA TYR A 27 7.91 -16.21 -13.45
C TYR A 27 7.70 -14.72 -13.72
N HIS A 28 8.30 -13.84 -12.93
CA HIS A 28 8.13 -12.39 -13.09
C HIS A 28 8.71 -11.85 -14.40
N THR A 29 9.82 -12.44 -14.89
CA THR A 29 10.49 -11.96 -16.09
C THR A 29 9.82 -12.43 -17.38
N PHE A 30 9.31 -13.65 -17.41
CA PHE A 30 8.85 -14.27 -18.66
C PHE A 30 7.38 -14.64 -18.67
N VAL A 31 6.82 -15.11 -17.55
CA VAL A 31 5.44 -15.62 -17.50
C VAL A 31 4.44 -14.51 -17.21
N ALA A 32 4.67 -13.74 -16.16
CA ALA A 32 3.73 -12.69 -15.75
C ALA A 32 3.47 -11.63 -16.84
N PRO A 33 4.47 -11.14 -17.63
CA PRO A 33 4.20 -10.23 -18.73
C PRO A 33 3.28 -10.81 -19.80
N VAL A 34 3.47 -12.09 -20.19
CA VAL A 34 2.62 -12.77 -21.17
C VAL A 34 1.20 -12.98 -20.63
N GLU A 35 1.10 -13.37 -19.36
CA GLU A 35 -0.20 -13.50 -18.67
C GLU A 35 -0.93 -12.15 -18.64
N CYS A 36 -0.25 -11.06 -18.24
CA CYS A 36 -0.83 -9.74 -18.24
C CYS A 36 -1.29 -9.30 -19.63
N TRP A 37 -0.48 -9.54 -20.67
CA TRP A 37 -0.86 -9.21 -22.04
C TRP A 37 -2.11 -9.97 -22.51
N THR A 38 -2.20 -11.27 -22.21
CA THR A 38 -3.36 -12.10 -22.56
C THR A 38 -4.63 -11.63 -21.84
N ILE A 39 -4.51 -11.25 -20.56
CA ILE A 39 -5.62 -10.71 -19.77
C ILE A 39 -6.06 -9.35 -20.34
N ASP A 40 -5.13 -8.45 -20.65
CA ASP A 40 -5.47 -7.15 -21.22
C ASP A 40 -6.18 -7.27 -22.58
N LEU A 41 -5.72 -8.19 -23.44
CA LEU A 41 -6.39 -8.48 -24.71
C LEU A 41 -7.82 -8.98 -24.47
N THR A 42 -8.00 -9.90 -23.54
CA THR A 42 -9.30 -10.46 -23.17
C THR A 42 -10.23 -9.38 -22.59
N ASP A 43 -9.71 -8.54 -21.67
CA ASP A 43 -10.48 -7.47 -21.04
C ASP A 43 -10.94 -6.42 -22.08
N ARG A 44 -10.09 -6.10 -23.07
CA ARG A 44 -10.43 -5.19 -24.17
C ARG A 44 -11.50 -5.77 -25.09
N VAL A 45 -11.33 -7.03 -25.52
CA VAL A 45 -12.28 -7.71 -26.42
C VAL A 45 -13.64 -7.84 -25.77
N LEU A 46 -13.67 -8.20 -24.48
CA LEU A 46 -14.92 -8.38 -23.73
C LEU A 46 -15.42 -7.08 -23.09
N LYS A 47 -14.74 -5.93 -23.32
CA LYS A 47 -15.06 -4.63 -22.68
C LYS A 47 -15.31 -4.75 -21.18
N ARG A 48 -14.47 -5.56 -20.50
CA ARG A 48 -14.65 -5.84 -19.07
C ARG A 48 -14.49 -4.58 -18.24
N THR A 49 -15.49 -4.34 -17.41
CA THR A 49 -15.47 -3.33 -16.34
C THR A 49 -15.82 -4.03 -15.03
N TYR A 50 -15.48 -3.41 -13.92
CA TYR A 50 -15.95 -3.87 -12.62
C TYR A 50 -16.86 -2.80 -11.99
N ASN A 51 -18.14 -3.14 -11.82
CA ASN A 51 -19.17 -2.19 -11.37
C ASN A 51 -19.16 -0.87 -12.18
N GLY A 52 -19.06 -0.97 -13.51
CA GLY A 52 -19.01 0.18 -14.40
C GLY A 52 -17.71 0.98 -14.39
N ARG A 53 -16.68 0.54 -13.65
CA ARG A 53 -15.38 1.22 -13.54
C ARG A 53 -14.37 0.65 -14.51
N VAL A 54 -13.59 1.56 -15.12
CA VAL A 54 -12.47 1.18 -15.97
C VAL A 54 -11.37 0.57 -15.10
N LEU A 55 -10.85 -0.57 -15.53
CA LEU A 55 -9.74 -1.25 -14.87
C LEU A 55 -8.39 -0.77 -15.43
N PRO A 56 -7.37 -0.60 -14.58
CA PRO A 56 -6.02 -0.37 -15.06
C PRO A 56 -5.49 -1.58 -15.84
N PRO A 57 -4.46 -1.39 -16.71
CA PRO A 57 -3.79 -2.49 -17.38
C PRO A 57 -3.36 -3.60 -16.40
N ALA A 58 -3.40 -4.85 -16.86
CA ALA A 58 -3.13 -6.02 -16.02
C ALA A 58 -1.75 -5.97 -15.35
N LEU A 59 -0.74 -5.44 -16.04
CA LEU A 59 0.60 -5.26 -15.48
C LEU A 59 0.61 -4.27 -14.30
N LEU A 60 -0.13 -3.17 -14.38
CA LEU A 60 -0.26 -2.23 -13.25
C LEU A 60 -1.00 -2.87 -12.08
N ARG A 61 -2.10 -3.61 -12.36
CA ARG A 61 -2.80 -4.39 -11.32
C ARG A 61 -1.87 -5.37 -10.64
N PHE A 62 -1.06 -6.09 -11.43
CA PHE A 62 -0.09 -7.05 -10.93
C PHE A 62 0.98 -6.39 -10.03
N LYS A 63 1.55 -5.27 -10.44
CA LYS A 63 2.53 -4.52 -9.63
C LYS A 63 1.93 -4.09 -8.28
N VAL A 64 0.69 -3.58 -8.28
CA VAL A 64 0.06 -3.02 -7.07
C VAL A 64 -0.49 -4.09 -6.12
N ARG A 65 -1.03 -5.21 -6.66
CA ARG A 65 -1.77 -6.21 -5.86
C ARG A 65 -1.25 -7.64 -6.00
N GLY A 66 -0.14 -7.84 -6.71
CA GLY A 66 0.42 -9.18 -6.96
C GLY A 66 -0.47 -10.07 -7.84
N SER A 67 -1.49 -9.50 -8.50
CA SER A 67 -2.44 -10.24 -9.35
C SER A 67 -2.90 -9.39 -10.53
N ALA A 68 -2.91 -9.98 -11.72
CA ALA A 68 -3.44 -9.38 -12.94
C ALA A 68 -4.98 -9.36 -13.00
N SER A 69 -5.69 -10.10 -12.13
CA SER A 69 -7.15 -10.20 -12.10
C SER A 69 -7.80 -8.85 -11.80
N GLY A 70 -8.71 -8.40 -12.68
CA GLY A 70 -9.51 -7.19 -12.50
C GLY A 70 -10.48 -7.30 -11.32
N GLU A 71 -11.12 -8.44 -11.15
CA GLU A 71 -12.06 -8.71 -10.05
C GLU A 71 -11.33 -8.62 -8.69
N ARG A 72 -10.18 -9.32 -8.58
CA ARG A 72 -9.37 -9.27 -7.36
C ARG A 72 -8.84 -7.88 -7.07
N PHE A 73 -8.39 -7.14 -8.08
CA PHE A 73 -7.95 -5.75 -7.92
C PHE A 73 -9.06 -4.87 -7.34
N ALA A 74 -10.26 -4.97 -7.88
CA ALA A 74 -11.39 -4.19 -7.45
C ALA A 74 -11.91 -4.59 -6.06
N SER A 75 -12.02 -5.90 -5.77
CA SER A 75 -12.49 -6.38 -4.46
C SER A 75 -11.55 -6.00 -3.33
N ILE A 76 -10.22 -6.13 -3.52
CA ILE A 76 -9.24 -5.69 -2.54
C ILE A 76 -9.30 -4.17 -2.36
N GLY A 77 -9.42 -3.39 -3.44
CA GLY A 77 -9.56 -1.93 -3.35
C GLY A 77 -10.79 -1.52 -2.55
N ARG A 78 -11.93 -2.21 -2.75
CA ARG A 78 -13.16 -2.01 -1.95
C ARG A 78 -12.92 -2.32 -0.49
N GLN A 79 -12.36 -3.49 -0.18
CA GLN A 79 -12.06 -3.90 1.19
C GLN A 79 -11.13 -2.88 1.89
N CYS A 80 -10.09 -2.40 1.22
CA CYS A 80 -9.21 -1.37 1.77
C CYS A 80 -9.99 -0.09 2.14
N ALA A 81 -10.90 0.36 1.29
CA ALA A 81 -11.70 1.55 1.57
C ALA A 81 -12.65 1.34 2.76
N ASP A 82 -13.27 0.17 2.85
CA ASP A 82 -14.15 -0.20 3.96
C ASP A 82 -13.35 -0.32 5.28
N ASP A 83 -12.13 -0.89 5.25
CA ASP A 83 -11.24 -1.02 6.42
C ASP A 83 -10.74 0.35 6.90
N ILE A 84 -10.39 1.28 5.98
CA ILE A 84 -10.06 2.67 6.32
C ILE A 84 -11.23 3.33 7.05
N ALA A 85 -12.44 3.24 6.50
CA ALA A 85 -13.63 3.84 7.09
C ALA A 85 -13.89 3.26 8.49
N ALA A 86 -13.78 1.95 8.66
CA ALA A 86 -13.96 1.27 9.94
C ALA A 86 -12.89 1.69 10.97
N ALA A 87 -11.62 1.79 10.56
CA ALA A 87 -10.54 2.20 11.46
C ALA A 87 -10.72 3.66 11.94
N LEU A 88 -11.06 4.58 11.04
CA LEU A 88 -11.29 5.99 11.38
C LEU A 88 -12.51 6.16 12.32
N ALA A 89 -13.55 5.37 12.13
CA ALA A 89 -14.72 5.39 13.03
C ALA A 89 -14.36 4.99 14.45
N ARG A 90 -13.39 4.09 14.67
CA ARG A 90 -12.96 3.67 16.03
C ARG A 90 -12.34 4.79 16.86
N VAL A 91 -11.77 5.80 16.20
CA VAL A 91 -11.21 6.99 16.88
C VAL A 91 -12.15 8.20 16.84
N GLY A 92 -13.44 7.98 16.56
CA GLY A 92 -14.45 9.04 16.53
C GLY A 92 -14.29 10.03 15.37
N ARG A 93 -13.57 9.66 14.32
CA ARG A 93 -13.30 10.48 13.13
C ARG A 93 -13.80 9.76 11.87
N PRO A 94 -15.12 9.67 11.64
CA PRO A 94 -15.65 8.95 10.48
C PRO A 94 -15.19 9.58 9.17
N LEU A 95 -15.04 8.76 8.12
CA LEU A 95 -14.45 9.15 6.84
C LEU A 95 -15.12 10.39 6.20
N HIS A 96 -16.43 10.54 6.37
CA HIS A 96 -17.16 11.69 5.86
C HIS A 96 -16.82 13.03 6.57
N ALA A 97 -16.07 13.00 7.67
CA ALA A 97 -15.61 14.21 8.37
C ALA A 97 -14.38 14.85 7.70
N PHE A 98 -13.71 14.13 6.79
CA PHE A 98 -12.51 14.61 6.12
C PHE A 98 -12.85 15.33 4.80
N ARG A 99 -12.09 16.37 4.48
CA ARG A 99 -12.29 17.23 3.30
C ARG A 99 -11.18 17.12 2.28
N ASP A 100 -9.94 16.99 2.73
CA ASP A 100 -8.74 16.93 1.87
C ASP A 100 -7.98 15.64 2.20
N VAL A 101 -8.07 14.65 1.31
CA VAL A 101 -7.56 13.29 1.54
C VAL A 101 -6.45 12.96 0.55
N LEU A 102 -5.31 12.48 1.06
CA LEU A 102 -4.19 12.00 0.25
C LEU A 102 -4.03 10.48 0.40
N ASP A 103 -3.97 9.78 -0.73
CA ASP A 103 -3.47 8.41 -0.86
C ASP A 103 -1.97 8.45 -1.18
N PHE A 104 -1.13 8.18 -0.18
CA PHE A 104 0.32 8.12 -0.36
C PHE A 104 0.74 6.69 -0.71
N GLY A 105 1.27 6.52 -1.92
CA GLY A 105 1.50 5.21 -2.53
C GLY A 105 0.23 4.66 -3.18
N CYS A 106 -0.49 5.50 -3.92
CA CYS A 106 -1.82 5.19 -4.46
C CYS A 106 -1.83 4.11 -5.55
N GLY A 107 -0.67 3.75 -6.10
CA GLY A 107 -0.57 2.89 -7.27
C GLY A 107 -1.44 3.41 -8.41
N CYS A 108 -2.32 2.57 -8.92
CA CYS A 108 -3.30 2.95 -9.94
C CYS A 108 -4.69 3.28 -9.35
N GLY A 109 -4.75 3.88 -8.15
CA GLY A 109 -5.97 4.45 -7.56
C GLY A 109 -7.02 3.41 -7.12
N GLY A 110 -6.60 2.15 -6.91
CA GLY A 110 -7.53 1.04 -6.64
C GLY A 110 -8.38 1.22 -5.39
N THR A 111 -7.91 1.96 -4.38
CA THR A 111 -8.66 2.31 -3.17
C THR A 111 -9.43 3.63 -3.35
N LEU A 112 -8.81 4.63 -4.00
CA LEU A 112 -9.42 5.95 -4.24
C LEU A 112 -10.76 5.89 -4.97
N VAL A 113 -10.91 4.98 -5.92
CA VAL A 113 -12.18 4.82 -6.67
C VAL A 113 -13.37 4.43 -5.78
N TRP A 114 -13.11 3.81 -4.62
CA TRP A 114 -14.14 3.45 -3.65
C TRP A 114 -14.30 4.51 -2.56
N LEU A 115 -13.22 5.17 -2.15
CA LEU A 115 -13.28 6.29 -1.22
C LEU A 115 -14.10 7.45 -1.77
N ARG A 116 -14.06 7.70 -3.09
CA ARG A 116 -14.93 8.66 -3.75
C ARG A 116 -16.41 8.45 -3.43
N ASP A 117 -16.86 7.20 -3.36
CA ASP A 117 -18.26 6.89 -3.08
C ASP A 117 -18.59 7.01 -1.58
N LEU A 118 -17.62 6.68 -0.70
CA LEU A 118 -17.78 6.75 0.74
C LEU A 118 -17.64 8.17 1.30
N ALA A 119 -16.91 9.04 0.62
CA ALA A 119 -16.67 10.43 0.99
C ALA A 119 -16.80 11.37 -0.24
N PRO A 120 -17.98 11.49 -0.84
CA PRO A 120 -18.18 12.24 -2.10
C PRO A 120 -17.90 13.74 -1.98
N GLN A 121 -17.85 14.28 -0.75
CA GLN A 121 -17.53 15.67 -0.46
C GLN A 121 -16.03 15.94 -0.33
N ALA A 122 -15.19 14.90 -0.29
CA ALA A 122 -13.75 15.04 -0.10
C ALA A 122 -13.04 15.34 -1.43
N ALA A 123 -12.11 16.29 -1.39
CA ALA A 123 -11.13 16.48 -2.45
C ALA A 123 -10.05 15.39 -2.30
N LEU A 124 -9.98 14.50 -3.28
CA LEU A 124 -9.08 13.35 -3.25
C LEU A 124 -7.81 13.66 -4.04
N ALA A 125 -6.68 13.25 -3.49
CA ALA A 125 -5.37 13.28 -4.14
C ALA A 125 -4.68 11.92 -4.02
N GLY A 126 -3.84 11.58 -4.99
CA GLY A 126 -2.99 10.39 -4.94
C GLY A 126 -1.57 10.70 -5.39
N THR A 127 -0.59 10.07 -4.77
CA THR A 127 0.80 10.16 -5.20
C THR A 127 1.46 8.79 -5.15
N ASP A 128 2.34 8.53 -6.13
CA ASP A 128 3.10 7.29 -6.23
C ASP A 128 4.43 7.51 -6.96
N ILE A 129 5.40 6.64 -6.72
CA ILE A 129 6.69 6.66 -7.43
C ILE A 129 6.61 6.08 -8.84
N ASP A 130 5.59 5.24 -9.15
CA ASP A 130 5.39 4.67 -10.48
C ASP A 130 4.70 5.69 -11.40
N ALA A 131 5.52 6.39 -12.22
CA ALA A 131 5.01 7.38 -13.17
C ALA A 131 4.00 6.78 -14.17
N SER A 132 4.08 5.49 -14.49
CA SER A 132 3.13 4.83 -15.40
C SER A 132 1.76 4.62 -14.76
N ALA A 133 1.74 4.29 -13.46
CA ALA A 133 0.51 4.21 -12.67
C ALA A 133 -0.16 5.59 -12.55
N ILE A 134 0.61 6.62 -12.24
CA ILE A 134 0.12 8.01 -12.16
C ILE A 134 -0.38 8.53 -13.51
N ALA A 135 0.33 8.24 -14.61
CA ALA A 135 -0.14 8.62 -15.95
C ALA A 135 -1.51 7.99 -16.27
N TRP A 136 -1.67 6.70 -15.91
CA TRP A 136 -2.96 6.01 -16.06
C TRP A 136 -4.05 6.65 -15.18
N CYS A 137 -3.76 6.95 -13.91
CA CYS A 137 -4.70 7.62 -13.00
C CYS A 137 -5.18 8.96 -13.55
N ARG A 138 -4.26 9.82 -14.01
CA ARG A 138 -4.60 11.13 -14.60
C ARG A 138 -5.52 11.01 -15.81
N ALA A 139 -5.32 9.99 -16.64
CA ALA A 139 -6.14 9.78 -17.84
C ALA A 139 -7.53 9.18 -17.55
N ASN A 140 -7.69 8.42 -16.47
CA ASN A 140 -8.88 7.59 -16.25
C ASN A 140 -9.66 7.92 -14.97
N LEU A 141 -9.09 8.69 -14.04
CA LEU A 141 -9.71 9.02 -12.74
C LEU A 141 -9.82 10.54 -12.53
N PRO A 142 -10.66 11.24 -13.31
CA PRO A 142 -10.73 12.70 -13.30
C PRO A 142 -11.31 13.30 -12.01
N PHE A 143 -11.77 12.49 -11.07
CA PHE A 143 -12.34 12.90 -9.80
C PHE A 143 -11.28 13.21 -8.71
N ALA A 144 -10.00 12.92 -8.98
CA ALA A 144 -8.91 13.14 -8.04
C ALA A 144 -7.70 13.78 -8.75
N SER A 145 -6.84 14.44 -7.99
CA SER A 145 -5.56 14.94 -8.47
C SER A 145 -4.45 13.92 -8.24
N PHE A 146 -3.50 13.79 -9.19
CA PHE A 146 -2.43 12.80 -9.10
C PHE A 146 -1.07 13.42 -9.37
N ALA A 147 -0.06 13.03 -8.57
CA ALA A 147 1.32 13.48 -8.71
C ALA A 147 2.29 12.30 -8.61
N THR A 148 3.37 12.34 -9.38
CA THR A 148 4.49 11.41 -9.19
C THR A 148 5.42 12.00 -8.14
N ASN A 149 5.81 11.21 -7.13
CA ASN A 149 6.76 11.63 -6.11
C ASN A 149 8.12 10.95 -6.28
N ALA A 150 9.16 11.58 -5.71
CA ALA A 150 10.46 10.96 -5.57
C ALA A 150 10.46 9.85 -4.50
N PRO A 151 11.45 8.95 -4.47
CA PRO A 151 11.59 7.95 -3.41
C PRO A 151 11.81 8.57 -2.02
N ARG A 152 12.38 9.76 -1.94
CA ARG A 152 12.59 10.52 -0.70
C ARG A 152 11.72 11.77 -0.67
N PRO A 153 11.31 12.24 0.53
CA PRO A 153 10.63 13.52 0.65
C PRO A 153 11.51 14.71 0.15
N PRO A 154 10.89 15.88 -0.16
CA PRO A 154 9.50 16.22 0.14
C PRO A 154 8.51 15.81 -0.96
N LEU A 155 7.22 15.77 -0.62
CA LEU A 155 6.11 15.77 -1.57
C LEU A 155 5.90 17.19 -2.12
N ASP A 156 5.43 17.28 -3.36
CA ASP A 156 5.08 18.56 -3.98
C ASP A 156 3.69 19.06 -3.51
N TYR A 157 3.57 19.19 -2.18
CA TYR A 157 2.39 19.74 -1.51
C TYR A 157 2.82 20.74 -0.43
N PRO A 158 2.06 21.83 -0.22
CA PRO A 158 2.31 22.75 0.88
C PRO A 158 2.10 22.06 2.24
N ALA A 159 2.70 22.61 3.28
CA ALA A 159 2.45 22.20 4.66
C ALA A 159 0.96 22.37 5.01
N ALA A 160 0.44 21.54 5.91
CA ALA A 160 -0.94 21.60 6.40
C ALA A 160 -2.00 21.58 5.28
N ARG A 161 -1.79 20.77 4.23
CA ARG A 161 -2.69 20.68 3.07
C ARG A 161 -3.83 19.70 3.30
N PHE A 162 -3.56 18.58 3.97
CA PHE A 162 -4.50 17.47 4.12
C PHE A 162 -5.00 17.32 5.54
N ASP A 163 -6.21 16.83 5.71
CA ASP A 163 -6.76 16.43 7.01
C ASP A 163 -6.77 14.90 7.21
N LEU A 164 -6.63 14.14 6.12
CA LEU A 164 -6.33 12.70 6.15
C LEU A 164 -5.23 12.36 5.13
N VAL A 165 -4.22 11.63 5.57
CA VAL A 165 -3.28 10.93 4.68
C VAL A 165 -3.34 9.45 5.02
N TYR A 166 -3.50 8.58 4.02
CA TYR A 166 -3.36 7.15 4.26
C TYR A 166 -2.30 6.54 3.34
N ALA A 167 -1.62 5.52 3.85
CA ALA A 167 -0.53 4.83 3.16
C ALA A 167 -0.69 3.32 3.34
N ILE A 168 -1.20 2.64 2.32
CA ILE A 168 -1.40 1.18 2.35
C ILE A 168 -0.20 0.48 1.74
N SER A 169 0.44 -0.42 2.49
CA SER A 169 1.60 -1.20 2.04
C SER A 169 2.80 -0.35 1.58
N VAL A 170 2.95 0.87 2.09
CA VAL A 170 4.15 1.70 1.86
C VAL A 170 5.17 1.46 2.96
N PHE A 171 4.78 1.65 4.21
CA PHE A 171 5.67 1.49 5.37
C PHE A 171 6.13 0.05 5.58
N THR A 172 5.46 -0.92 5.00
CA THR A 172 5.88 -2.33 4.93
C THR A 172 7.12 -2.55 4.06
N HIS A 173 7.63 -1.50 3.36
CA HIS A 173 8.74 -1.60 2.41
C HIS A 173 9.87 -0.60 2.67
N LEU A 174 9.77 0.21 3.71
CA LEU A 174 10.74 1.25 4.05
C LEU A 174 11.73 0.73 5.11
N ASP A 175 13.01 1.07 4.99
CA ASP A 175 13.95 0.93 6.09
C ASP A 175 13.72 2.04 7.14
N ALA A 176 14.37 1.92 8.29
CA ALA A 176 14.14 2.84 9.41
C ALA A 176 14.46 4.31 9.08
N GLU A 177 15.44 4.58 8.20
CA GLU A 177 15.80 5.95 7.79
C GLU A 177 14.71 6.55 6.89
N PHE A 178 14.27 5.78 5.87
CA PHE A 178 13.18 6.19 4.98
C PHE A 178 11.86 6.35 5.74
N GLU A 179 11.57 5.42 6.66
CA GLU A 179 10.38 5.47 7.50
C GLU A 179 10.31 6.77 8.30
N ARG A 180 11.38 7.13 9.02
CA ARG A 180 11.43 8.38 9.78
C ARG A 180 11.31 9.62 8.90
N ALA A 181 11.98 9.63 7.75
CA ALA A 181 11.89 10.72 6.79
C ALA A 181 10.45 10.92 6.29
N TRP A 182 9.74 9.83 5.97
CA TRP A 182 8.35 9.90 5.53
C TRP A 182 7.38 10.23 6.67
N LEU A 183 7.61 9.78 7.90
CA LEU A 183 6.80 10.21 9.05
C LEU A 183 6.86 11.73 9.24
N GLY A 184 8.06 12.33 9.15
CA GLY A 184 8.23 13.78 9.19
C GLY A 184 7.50 14.50 8.05
N GLU A 185 7.52 13.93 6.86
CA GLU A 185 6.82 14.51 5.70
C GLU A 185 5.30 14.40 5.82
N LEU A 186 4.78 13.23 6.26
CA LEU A 186 3.35 13.09 6.52
C LEU A 186 2.88 14.08 7.60
N GLN A 187 3.69 14.30 8.65
CA GLN A 187 3.41 15.32 9.66
C GLN A 187 3.36 16.71 9.01
N ARG A 188 4.31 17.06 8.14
CA ARG A 188 4.37 18.37 7.48
C ARG A 188 3.13 18.65 6.64
N VAL A 189 2.69 17.69 5.83
CA VAL A 189 1.57 17.90 4.90
C VAL A 189 0.19 17.78 5.55
N LEU A 190 0.08 17.14 6.71
CA LEU A 190 -1.16 17.10 7.49
C LEU A 190 -1.44 18.42 8.17
N ARG A 191 -2.71 18.80 8.31
CA ARG A 191 -3.15 19.89 9.20
C ARG A 191 -2.99 19.52 10.65
N PRO A 192 -2.89 20.50 11.59
CA PRO A 192 -3.05 20.24 13.01
C PRO A 192 -4.33 19.41 13.26
N ASN A 193 -4.24 18.39 14.12
CA ASN A 193 -5.29 17.38 14.38
C ASN A 193 -5.68 16.50 13.15
N GLY A 194 -4.98 16.60 12.03
CA GLY A 194 -5.12 15.68 10.89
C GLY A 194 -4.65 14.27 11.27
N ILE A 195 -5.12 13.28 10.52
CA ILE A 195 -4.84 11.86 10.77
C ILE A 195 -3.95 11.31 9.64
N ALA A 196 -2.87 10.62 10.02
CA ALA A 196 -2.22 9.67 9.14
C ALA A 196 -2.69 8.25 9.50
N LEU A 197 -3.08 7.46 8.50
CA LEU A 197 -3.34 6.03 8.60
C LEU A 197 -2.25 5.30 7.83
N VAL A 198 -1.44 4.50 8.51
CA VAL A 198 -0.41 3.70 7.85
C VAL A 198 -0.64 2.22 8.13
N THR A 199 -0.21 1.35 7.19
CA THR A 199 -0.30 -0.09 7.39
C THR A 199 1.09 -0.72 7.51
N LEU A 200 1.20 -1.73 8.39
CA LEU A 200 2.44 -2.38 8.75
C LEU A 200 2.32 -3.91 8.69
N HIS A 201 3.46 -4.58 8.55
CA HIS A 201 3.56 -6.01 8.87
C HIS A 201 3.82 -6.16 10.36
N GLY A 202 2.74 -6.44 11.11
CA GLY A 202 2.79 -6.69 12.53
C GLY A 202 3.06 -8.15 12.90
N PRO A 203 2.84 -8.51 14.19
CA PRO A 203 3.19 -9.82 14.77
C PRO A 203 2.69 -11.04 14.01
N GLU A 204 1.51 -10.98 13.41
CA GLU A 204 0.95 -12.10 12.65
C GLU A 204 1.77 -12.48 11.42
N SER A 205 2.51 -11.53 10.85
CA SER A 205 3.37 -11.76 9.68
C SER A 205 4.74 -12.37 10.05
N TRP A 206 5.06 -12.51 11.35
CA TRP A 206 6.39 -12.92 11.79
C TRP A 206 6.68 -14.41 11.60
N ASN A 207 5.64 -15.25 11.57
CA ASN A 207 5.78 -16.70 11.48
C ASN A 207 6.46 -17.17 10.18
N GLU A 208 6.44 -16.35 9.14
CA GLU A 208 7.11 -16.66 7.86
C GLU A 208 8.58 -16.22 7.80
N MET A 209 9.07 -15.52 8.84
CA MET A 209 10.44 -15.03 8.92
C MET A 209 11.44 -16.11 9.35
N PRO A 210 12.71 -16.02 8.89
CA PRO A 210 13.82 -16.78 9.49
C PRO A 210 13.94 -16.52 10.99
N ARG A 211 14.28 -17.54 11.78
CA ARG A 211 14.41 -17.42 13.26
C ARG A 211 15.42 -16.35 13.70
N ALA A 212 16.46 -16.09 12.88
CA ALA A 212 17.42 -15.02 13.17
C ALA A 212 16.74 -13.64 13.15
N ASP A 213 15.91 -13.39 12.13
CA ASP A 213 15.19 -12.13 11.96
C ASP A 213 14.10 -11.96 13.03
N GLN A 214 13.42 -13.06 13.43
CA GLN A 214 12.48 -13.04 14.56
C GLN A 214 13.17 -12.60 15.87
N ARG A 215 14.41 -13.08 16.13
CA ARG A 215 15.18 -12.65 17.31
C ARG A 215 15.57 -11.17 17.25
N THR A 216 15.97 -10.69 16.05
CA THR A 216 16.28 -9.27 15.83
C THR A 216 15.05 -8.42 16.09
N LEU A 217 13.91 -8.81 15.51
CA LEU A 217 12.64 -8.10 15.72
C LEU A 217 12.20 -8.09 17.19
N ALA A 218 12.35 -9.21 17.90
CA ALA A 218 12.03 -9.29 19.33
C ALA A 218 12.94 -8.41 20.21
N ARG A 219 14.18 -8.20 19.81
CA ARG A 219 15.15 -7.36 20.54
C ARG A 219 15.00 -5.88 20.19
N ASP A 220 14.94 -5.56 18.89
CA ASP A 220 15.06 -4.20 18.37
C ASP A 220 13.70 -3.60 18.00
N GLY A 221 12.65 -4.42 17.94
CA GLY A 221 11.29 -4.01 17.57
C GLY A 221 11.08 -3.74 16.08
N PHE A 222 12.14 -3.74 15.27
CA PHE A 222 12.12 -3.49 13.85
C PHE A 222 13.11 -4.41 13.12
N VAL A 223 12.72 -4.91 11.96
CA VAL A 223 13.62 -5.63 11.06
C VAL A 223 13.31 -5.33 9.60
N PHE A 224 14.36 -5.09 8.81
CA PHE A 224 14.29 -4.85 7.38
C PHE A 224 15.00 -5.97 6.62
N ILE A 225 14.21 -6.81 5.94
CA ILE A 225 14.70 -8.01 5.27
C ILE A 225 14.93 -7.71 3.80
N LYS A 226 16.20 -7.75 3.37
CA LYS A 226 16.59 -7.64 1.97
C LYS A 226 16.53 -9.01 1.31
N ASN A 227 15.83 -9.11 0.19
CA ASN A 227 15.80 -10.33 -0.61
C ASN A 227 15.80 -9.99 -2.11
N ASP A 228 16.38 -10.87 -2.91
CA ASP A 228 16.48 -10.70 -4.36
C ASP A 228 15.19 -11.10 -5.12
N ALA A 229 14.17 -11.53 -4.40
CA ALA A 229 12.96 -12.09 -5.03
C ALA A 229 12.14 -11.05 -5.83
N SER A 230 12.35 -9.76 -5.55
CA SER A 230 11.69 -8.64 -6.24
C SER A 230 12.63 -7.84 -7.13
N ARG A 231 13.89 -8.30 -7.30
CA ARG A 231 14.89 -7.62 -8.12
C ARG A 231 14.42 -7.45 -9.56
N GLY A 232 14.50 -6.23 -10.06
CA GLY A 232 14.06 -5.88 -11.43
C GLY A 232 12.57 -5.57 -11.59
N LEU A 233 11.72 -5.79 -10.55
CA LEU A 233 10.33 -5.35 -10.52
C LEU A 233 10.16 -4.04 -9.73
N PHE A 234 10.94 -3.91 -8.66
CA PHE A 234 10.95 -2.75 -7.77
C PHE A 234 12.40 -2.27 -7.57
N PRO A 235 12.59 -1.02 -7.16
CA PRO A 235 13.92 -0.52 -6.79
C PRO A 235 14.56 -1.37 -5.67
N ASP A 236 15.90 -1.43 -5.63
CA ASP A 236 16.63 -2.26 -4.67
C ASP A 236 16.37 -1.90 -3.20
N TRP A 237 15.97 -0.66 -2.92
CA TRP A 237 15.57 -0.20 -1.58
C TRP A 237 14.16 -0.63 -1.19
N TYR A 238 13.31 -1.09 -2.12
CA TYR A 238 11.95 -1.54 -1.86
C TYR A 238 12.00 -3.01 -1.41
N GLN A 239 12.08 -3.22 -0.11
CA GLN A 239 12.23 -4.54 0.51
C GLN A 239 11.09 -4.79 1.51
N THR A 240 11.29 -5.61 2.54
CA THR A 240 10.23 -5.94 3.49
C THR A 240 10.59 -5.51 4.91
N ALA A 241 9.78 -4.65 5.49
CA ALA A 241 9.89 -4.20 6.87
C ALA A 241 8.84 -4.88 7.76
N PHE A 242 9.23 -5.18 9.00
CA PHE A 242 8.38 -5.75 10.03
C PHE A 242 8.54 -4.95 11.33
N HIS A 243 7.45 -4.77 12.04
CA HIS A 243 7.37 -3.85 13.17
C HIS A 243 6.76 -4.55 14.38
N SER A 244 7.31 -4.31 15.58
CA SER A 244 6.60 -4.58 16.82
C SER A 244 5.72 -3.38 17.19
N GLN A 245 4.66 -3.62 17.94
CA GLN A 245 3.80 -2.56 18.45
C GLN A 245 4.60 -1.58 19.31
N THR A 246 5.49 -2.07 20.18
CA THR A 246 6.35 -1.23 21.05
C THR A 246 7.25 -0.29 20.25
N TYR A 247 7.85 -0.78 19.14
CA TYR A 247 8.64 0.08 18.26
C TYR A 247 7.78 1.19 17.64
N VAL A 248 6.59 0.85 17.16
CA VAL A 248 5.66 1.82 16.58
C VAL A 248 5.26 2.87 17.62
N GLU A 249 4.85 2.44 18.81
CA GLU A 249 4.44 3.35 19.90
C GLU A 249 5.56 4.27 20.35
N SER A 250 6.83 3.84 20.34
CA SER A 250 7.96 4.67 20.71
C SER A 250 8.43 5.57 19.57
N THR A 251 8.69 5.00 18.38
CA THR A 251 9.29 5.72 17.25
C THR A 251 8.31 6.69 16.59
N TYR A 252 7.04 6.28 16.41
CA TYR A 252 6.05 7.13 15.76
C TYR A 252 5.56 8.23 16.70
N ALA A 253 5.64 8.00 18.01
CA ALA A 253 5.36 9.03 19.01
C ALA A 253 6.32 10.24 18.96
N GLU A 254 7.47 10.13 18.30
CA GLU A 254 8.33 11.29 18.06
C GLU A 254 7.69 12.31 17.10
N PHE A 255 6.82 11.84 16.19
CA PHE A 255 6.19 12.66 15.16
C PHE A 255 4.70 12.92 15.43
N PHE A 256 3.98 11.97 16.03
CA PHE A 256 2.52 11.97 16.15
C PHE A 256 2.05 11.53 17.53
N ASP A 257 0.79 11.78 17.84
CA ASP A 257 0.08 10.99 18.86
C ASP A 257 -0.40 9.68 18.21
N VAL A 258 0.05 8.54 18.71
CA VAL A 258 -0.44 7.23 18.29
C VAL A 258 -1.82 7.02 18.91
N THR A 259 -2.88 7.18 18.13
CA THR A 259 -4.27 7.15 18.64
C THR A 259 -4.90 5.77 18.64
N ALA A 260 -4.41 4.89 17.75
CA ALA A 260 -4.81 3.47 17.74
C ALA A 260 -3.77 2.62 17.01
N TYR A 261 -3.60 1.38 17.50
CA TYR A 261 -2.93 0.28 16.83
C TYR A 261 -3.93 -0.86 16.68
N LEU A 262 -4.26 -1.24 15.46
CA LEU A 262 -5.33 -2.17 15.13
C LEU A 262 -4.75 -3.38 14.40
N PRO A 263 -4.48 -4.49 15.10
CA PRO A 263 -3.93 -5.68 14.46
C PRO A 263 -4.84 -6.24 13.38
N ARG A 264 -4.25 -6.65 12.24
CA ARG A 264 -4.91 -7.29 11.09
C ARG A 264 -6.11 -6.51 10.51
N ALA A 265 -6.19 -5.21 10.80
CA ALA A 265 -7.35 -4.42 10.40
C ALA A 265 -7.36 -4.04 8.91
N MET A 266 -6.26 -4.23 8.18
CA MET A 266 -6.20 -4.04 6.72
C MET A 266 -6.21 -5.39 6.01
N ASN A 267 -7.28 -5.70 5.29
CA ASN A 267 -7.47 -6.95 4.54
C ASN A 267 -7.23 -8.23 5.37
N GLY A 268 -7.35 -8.17 6.68
CA GLY A 268 -7.16 -9.29 7.59
C GLY A 268 -5.71 -9.75 7.80
N HIS A 269 -4.70 -9.00 7.28
CA HIS A 269 -3.29 -9.41 7.39
C HIS A 269 -2.30 -8.29 7.75
N GLN A 270 -2.55 -7.04 7.39
CA GLN A 270 -1.71 -5.92 7.85
C GLN A 270 -2.36 -5.19 9.02
N ASP A 271 -1.54 -4.68 9.91
CA ASP A 271 -1.99 -3.85 11.01
C ASP A 271 -2.24 -2.42 10.52
N ILE A 272 -3.24 -1.75 11.08
CA ILE A 272 -3.48 -0.32 10.86
C ILE A 272 -2.97 0.45 12.09
N VAL A 273 -2.21 1.50 11.84
CA VAL A 273 -1.82 2.49 12.85
C VAL A 273 -2.44 3.83 12.51
N LEU A 274 -3.16 4.41 13.48
CA LEU A 274 -3.74 5.74 13.38
C LEU A 274 -2.90 6.73 14.18
N LEU A 275 -2.45 7.79 13.50
CA LEU A 275 -1.49 8.77 13.96
C LEU A 275 -2.13 10.16 13.84
N ARG A 276 -2.26 10.88 14.94
CA ARG A 276 -2.80 12.24 14.94
C ARG A 276 -1.66 13.27 14.96
N ARG A 277 -1.64 14.21 14.02
CA ARG A 277 -0.77 15.37 14.13
C ARG A 277 -1.17 16.21 15.35
N ARG A 278 -0.19 16.55 16.19
CA ARG A 278 -0.43 17.42 17.36
C ARG A 278 -0.92 18.79 16.92
N ALA A 279 -1.80 19.37 17.72
CA ALA A 279 -2.13 20.80 17.62
C ALA A 279 -0.97 21.56 18.24
N GLU A 280 -0.18 22.25 17.43
CA GLU A 280 0.76 23.27 17.93
C GLU A 280 0.02 24.57 18.15
#